data_c8d3ce7c475830b3988557cf7f80e7d8
#
_entry.id   c8d3ce7c475830b3988557cf7f80e7d8
#
_cell.length_a   1.000
_cell.length_b   1.000
_cell.length_c   1.000
_cell.angle_alpha   90.00
_cell.angle_beta   90.00
_cell.angle_gamma   90.00
#
_symmetry.space_group_name_H-M   'P 1'
#
loop_
_entity.id
_entity.type
_entity.pdbx_description
1 polymer ?
#
loop_
_entity_poly.entity_id
_entity_poly.type
_entity_poly.pdbx_seq_one_letter_code
_entity_poly.pdbx_strand_id
1 'polypeptide(L)'
;MPTFAAENSKSERMKSKMIVFAAAFLCSLSAVAQEAWTLQDCLDYAMQNNITLQRARLQQQSAAEDVKGQKAALLPSLSASTNHSVGYRPWQDAGVTTVTNGQVNTKVDKAYYNGSYGLNAQWTVWNGNRNRNNVRLSELSEQQAELEAATTANSIQERIAQLYVQILYLDEAIKVSQSSLETSRKNEERGQEILEVGRMSRADLAQLTAQRATDEYNVVEAQAQKATYLLQLKQLLELTADQEFDIVVPTASDEQALGEIPPLQDVYEQALAYRPEIENSRLAIESSQLSLAIAKAGRLPSIGLTGGIGSSTNSLSKNGWGTQMKTNYDMSGGLTVSIPLFDQRQTRTQVNKARIQQQQAMLDLQDQQKQLYQTIEQYWLDATTNQQKFRAAMQNVDSEEQSYRLLQEKFDVGLTNIIELMSGKDRLLQAQQNRLQSKYQTLLNMQLLRFYAGNR
;
A
#
# COMPACT_ATOMS: atom_id res chain seq x y z
N MET A 1 76.60 -25.89 0.31
CA MET A 1 75.31 -26.60 0.33
C MET A 1 74.55 -26.23 1.60
N PRO A 2 73.64 -25.29 1.53
CA PRO A 2 72.40 -25.32 2.26
C PRO A 2 71.32 -24.54 1.51
N THR A 3 70.62 -25.14 0.53
CA THR A 3 69.52 -24.46 -0.19
C THR A 3 68.32 -25.38 -0.48
N PHE A 4 68.33 -26.63 -0.06
CA PHE A 4 67.25 -27.58 -0.33
C PHE A 4 66.19 -27.76 0.84
N ALA A 5 66.53 -27.27 2.04
CA ALA A 5 65.66 -27.45 3.20
C ALA A 5 64.55 -26.30 3.37
N ALA A 6 64.76 -25.14 2.72
CA ALA A 6 63.90 -24.00 2.86
C ALA A 6 62.70 -24.00 1.90
N GLU A 7 62.78 -24.69 0.77
CA GLU A 7 61.70 -24.78 -0.23
C GLU A 7 60.59 -25.76 0.17
N ASN A 8 60.96 -26.89 0.84
CA ASN A 8 59.94 -27.83 1.28
C ASN A 8 59.05 -27.33 2.43
N SER A 9 59.56 -26.47 3.30
CA SER A 9 58.82 -25.89 4.41
C SER A 9 57.78 -24.82 3.95
N LYS A 10 58.06 -24.12 2.85
CA LYS A 10 57.11 -23.15 2.25
C LYS A 10 55.99 -23.86 1.50
N SER A 11 56.28 -24.99 0.83
CA SER A 11 55.28 -25.78 0.12
C SER A 11 54.28 -26.46 1.07
N GLU A 12 54.75 -26.99 2.20
CA GLU A 12 53.88 -27.58 3.22
C GLU A 12 53.01 -26.55 3.96
N ARG A 13 53.54 -25.36 4.26
CA ARG A 13 52.78 -24.26 4.85
C ARG A 13 51.73 -23.69 3.88
N MET A 14 51.96 -23.73 2.57
CA MET A 14 51.00 -23.28 1.55
C MET A 14 49.91 -24.32 1.33
N LYS A 15 50.21 -25.61 1.36
CA LYS A 15 49.22 -26.70 1.31
C LYS A 15 48.33 -26.75 2.56
N SER A 16 48.92 -26.52 3.76
CA SER A 16 48.16 -26.42 5.01
C SER A 16 47.24 -25.20 5.04
N LYS A 17 47.65 -24.04 4.53
CA LYS A 17 46.77 -22.85 4.41
C LYS A 17 45.69 -23.02 3.35
N MET A 18 45.95 -23.73 2.25
CA MET A 18 44.91 -24.04 1.23
C MET A 18 43.89 -25.03 1.75
N ILE A 19 44.28 -26.03 2.56
CA ILE A 19 43.37 -26.99 3.18
C ILE A 19 42.51 -26.30 4.26
N VAL A 20 43.07 -25.37 5.04
CA VAL A 20 42.32 -24.57 6.03
C VAL A 20 41.34 -23.58 5.33
N PHE A 21 41.75 -23.00 4.18
CA PHE A 21 40.84 -22.15 3.39
C PHE A 21 39.73 -22.96 2.68
N ALA A 22 40.02 -24.16 2.21
CA ALA A 22 39.02 -25.06 1.64
C ALA A 22 38.06 -25.61 2.71
N ALA A 23 38.54 -25.90 3.92
CA ALA A 23 37.68 -26.30 5.05
C ALA A 23 36.84 -25.14 5.58
N ALA A 24 37.35 -23.89 5.58
CA ALA A 24 36.58 -22.70 5.92
C ALA A 24 35.52 -22.36 4.86
N PHE A 25 35.75 -22.66 3.57
CA PHE A 25 34.81 -22.48 2.49
C PHE A 25 33.74 -23.59 2.46
N LEU A 26 34.03 -24.79 2.97
CA LEU A 26 33.03 -25.88 3.12
C LEU A 26 32.15 -25.73 4.37
N CYS A 27 32.60 -24.98 5.38
CA CYS A 27 31.76 -24.64 6.55
C CYS A 27 30.83 -23.44 6.32
N SER A 28 30.99 -22.69 5.23
CA SER A 28 30.08 -21.61 4.86
C SER A 28 28.90 -22.03 3.95
N LEU A 29 28.81 -23.31 3.59
CA LEU A 29 27.59 -23.95 3.16
C LEU A 29 26.79 -24.38 4.41
N SER A 30 26.54 -23.43 5.32
CA SER A 30 25.39 -23.52 6.21
C SER A 30 24.21 -23.72 5.28
N ALA A 31 23.63 -24.90 5.25
CA ALA A 31 22.29 -25.07 4.76
C ALA A 31 21.49 -23.95 5.41
N VAL A 32 21.07 -22.97 4.63
CA VAL A 32 20.03 -22.04 5.03
C VAL A 32 18.85 -22.98 5.23
N ALA A 33 18.69 -23.48 6.45
CA ALA A 33 17.45 -24.11 6.84
C ALA A 33 16.42 -23.06 6.52
N GLN A 34 15.55 -23.37 5.58
CA GLN A 34 14.46 -22.53 5.16
C GLN A 34 13.65 -22.25 6.41
N GLU A 35 13.88 -21.11 7.07
CA GLU A 35 13.11 -20.70 8.23
C GLU A 35 11.70 -20.41 7.70
N ALA A 36 10.77 -21.33 8.01
CA ALA A 36 9.37 -21.09 7.73
C ALA A 36 8.94 -19.82 8.49
N TRP A 37 8.24 -18.94 7.81
CA TRP A 37 7.90 -17.61 8.32
C TRP A 37 6.66 -17.64 9.21
N THR A 38 6.77 -17.00 10.36
CA THR A 38 5.60 -16.74 11.21
C THR A 38 4.77 -15.60 10.63
N LEU A 39 3.54 -15.44 11.12
CA LEU A 39 2.71 -14.28 10.76
C LEU A 39 3.45 -12.97 11.07
N GLN A 40 4.14 -12.89 12.21
CA GLN A 40 4.86 -11.69 12.61
C GLN A 40 6.03 -11.39 11.66
N ASP A 41 6.79 -12.39 11.24
CA ASP A 41 7.87 -12.21 10.26
C ASP A 41 7.34 -11.69 8.93
N CYS A 42 6.19 -12.20 8.47
CA CYS A 42 5.52 -11.71 7.26
C CYS A 42 5.11 -10.24 7.40
N LEU A 43 4.53 -9.86 8.55
CA LEU A 43 4.13 -8.49 8.82
C LEU A 43 5.33 -7.54 8.84
N ASP A 44 6.37 -7.89 9.60
CA ASP A 44 7.56 -7.05 9.75
C ASP A 44 8.30 -6.86 8.44
N TYR A 45 8.41 -7.90 7.64
CA TYR A 45 9.02 -7.84 6.32
C TYR A 45 8.22 -6.99 5.34
N ALA A 46 6.89 -7.16 5.30
CA ALA A 46 6.01 -6.37 4.44
C ALA A 46 6.07 -4.88 4.81
N MET A 47 6.12 -4.54 6.10
CA MET A 47 6.22 -3.15 6.55
C MET A 47 7.51 -2.47 6.09
N GLN A 48 8.55 -3.22 5.79
CA GLN A 48 9.83 -2.70 5.29
C GLN A 48 9.90 -2.69 3.77
N ASN A 49 9.37 -3.71 3.10
CA ASN A 49 9.66 -4.00 1.70
C ASN A 49 8.49 -3.76 0.74
N ASN A 50 7.24 -3.71 1.23
CA ASN A 50 6.09 -3.58 0.33
C ASN A 50 6.11 -2.27 -0.47
N ILE A 51 6.07 -2.37 -1.80
CA ILE A 51 6.19 -1.25 -2.74
C ILE A 51 5.03 -0.25 -2.56
N THR A 52 3.82 -0.72 -2.29
CA THR A 52 2.66 0.17 -2.09
C THR A 52 2.84 1.04 -0.86
N LEU A 53 3.34 0.47 0.23
CA LEU A 53 3.66 1.22 1.45
C LEU A 53 4.83 2.18 1.25
N GLN A 54 5.87 1.76 0.51
CA GLN A 54 6.98 2.65 0.16
C GLN A 54 6.50 3.86 -0.66
N ARG A 55 5.59 3.65 -1.63
CA ARG A 55 4.97 4.75 -2.39
C ARG A 55 4.19 5.71 -1.50
N ALA A 56 3.41 5.19 -0.56
CA ALA A 56 2.67 6.03 0.40
C ALA A 56 3.63 6.86 1.27
N ARG A 57 4.75 6.29 1.73
CA ARG A 57 5.79 7.03 2.48
C ARG A 57 6.50 8.09 1.62
N LEU A 58 6.75 7.81 0.34
CA LEU A 58 7.30 8.81 -0.57
C LEU A 58 6.31 9.95 -0.83
N GLN A 59 5.00 9.66 -0.87
CA GLN A 59 3.96 10.68 -0.96
C GLN A 59 3.94 11.58 0.29
N GLN A 60 4.12 11.01 1.48
CA GLN A 60 4.29 11.77 2.73
C GLN A 60 5.53 12.68 2.65
N GLN A 61 6.67 12.17 2.16
CA GLN A 61 7.88 12.98 1.97
C GLN A 61 7.66 14.12 0.96
N SER A 62 6.93 13.87 -0.12
CA SER A 62 6.55 14.90 -1.08
C SER A 62 5.69 15.99 -0.43
N ALA A 63 4.71 15.62 0.38
CA ALA A 63 3.88 16.57 1.11
C ALA A 63 4.71 17.42 2.11
N ALA A 64 5.73 16.83 2.75
CA ALA A 64 6.65 17.57 3.61
C ALA A 64 7.47 18.61 2.82
N GLU A 65 7.89 18.31 1.58
CA GLU A 65 8.54 19.29 0.71
C GLU A 65 7.56 20.41 0.28
N ASP A 66 6.29 20.08 0.03
CA ASP A 66 5.26 21.08 -0.28
C ASP A 66 5.08 22.07 0.90
N VAL A 67 5.12 21.59 2.15
CA VAL A 67 5.11 22.48 3.35
C VAL A 67 6.29 23.43 3.34
N LYS A 68 7.51 22.94 3.05
CA LYS A 68 8.70 23.81 2.93
C LYS A 68 8.53 24.83 1.83
N GLY A 69 8.00 24.42 0.67
CA GLY A 69 7.68 25.31 -0.45
C GLY A 69 6.67 26.40 -0.06
N GLN A 70 5.57 26.03 0.62
CA GLN A 70 4.58 27.00 1.08
C GLN A 70 5.12 27.96 2.16
N LYS A 71 5.99 27.49 3.06
CA LYS A 71 6.70 28.34 4.03
C LYS A 71 7.65 29.31 3.33
N ALA A 72 8.35 28.86 2.29
CA ALA A 72 9.22 29.71 1.47
C ALA A 72 8.43 30.77 0.69
N ALA A 73 7.18 30.50 0.31
CA ALA A 73 6.31 31.49 -0.36
C ALA A 73 5.92 32.69 0.53
N LEU A 74 6.23 32.66 1.84
CA LEU A 74 6.14 33.83 2.73
C LEU A 74 7.32 34.81 2.58
N LEU A 75 8.40 34.37 1.95
CA LEU A 75 9.62 35.15 1.72
C LEU A 75 9.56 35.88 0.37
N PRO A 76 10.38 36.92 0.15
CA PRO A 76 10.50 37.52 -1.18
C PRO A 76 11.14 36.57 -2.17
N SER A 77 10.65 36.57 -3.40
CA SER A 77 11.31 35.93 -4.55
C SER A 77 12.31 36.89 -5.19
N LEU A 78 13.45 36.36 -5.65
CA LEU A 78 14.45 37.08 -6.40
C LEU A 78 14.70 36.36 -7.73
N SER A 79 14.62 37.08 -8.82
CA SER A 79 14.87 36.55 -10.16
C SER A 79 15.82 37.44 -10.95
N ALA A 80 16.72 36.83 -11.71
CA ALA A 80 17.52 37.50 -12.73
C ALA A 80 16.93 37.21 -14.12
N SER A 81 16.80 38.24 -14.93
CA SER A 81 16.29 38.11 -16.30
C SER A 81 17.15 38.86 -17.26
N THR A 82 17.34 38.29 -18.44
CA THR A 82 17.91 38.99 -19.61
C THR A 82 17.04 38.69 -20.82
N ASN A 83 16.74 39.74 -21.56
CA ASN A 83 15.98 39.61 -22.81
C ASN A 83 16.74 40.25 -23.93
N HIS A 84 16.89 39.56 -25.04
CA HIS A 84 17.57 40.01 -26.23
C HIS A 84 16.60 39.89 -27.42
N SER A 85 16.33 41.02 -28.09
CA SER A 85 15.45 41.05 -29.24
C SER A 85 16.13 41.70 -30.42
N VAL A 86 15.93 41.14 -31.58
CA VAL A 86 16.33 41.69 -32.88
C VAL A 86 15.07 42.00 -33.65
N GLY A 87 14.96 43.20 -34.16
CA GLY A 87 13.83 43.60 -34.98
C GLY A 87 14.30 44.17 -36.32
N TYR A 88 13.46 44.04 -37.35
CA TYR A 88 13.67 44.62 -38.67
C TYR A 88 12.43 45.41 -39.10
N ARG A 89 12.66 46.70 -39.57
CA ARG A 89 11.59 47.60 -39.96
C ARG A 89 11.76 47.94 -41.46
N PRO A 90 11.22 47.14 -42.36
CA PRO A 90 11.51 47.24 -43.81
C PRO A 90 11.08 48.55 -44.43
N TRP A 91 10.01 49.18 -43.92
CA TRP A 91 9.41 50.39 -44.51
C TRP A 91 9.75 51.68 -43.76
N GLN A 92 10.59 51.65 -42.72
CA GLN A 92 10.98 52.83 -41.98
C GLN A 92 12.30 53.40 -42.56
N ASP A 93 12.24 54.43 -43.36
CA ASP A 93 13.41 55.02 -44.02
C ASP A 93 13.99 56.26 -43.30
N ALA A 94 13.18 56.93 -42.45
CA ALA A 94 13.62 58.07 -41.66
C ALA A 94 12.84 58.17 -40.33
N GLY A 95 13.52 58.58 -39.28
CA GLY A 95 12.92 58.94 -37.98
C GLY A 95 12.93 60.45 -37.79
N VAL A 96 11.87 61.01 -37.17
CA VAL A 96 11.77 62.41 -36.81
C VAL A 96 11.91 62.58 -35.34
N THR A 97 12.92 63.32 -34.89
CA THR A 97 13.07 63.70 -33.49
C THR A 97 12.80 65.19 -33.33
N THR A 98 11.86 65.57 -32.49
CA THR A 98 11.56 66.98 -32.20
C THR A 98 12.54 67.48 -31.14
N VAL A 99 13.31 68.51 -31.47
CA VAL A 99 14.18 69.24 -30.55
C VAL A 99 13.60 70.63 -30.34
N THR A 100 13.96 71.29 -29.22
CA THR A 100 13.36 72.54 -28.72
C THR A 100 13.20 73.69 -29.79
N ASN A 101 13.94 73.70 -30.90
CA ASN A 101 13.88 74.69 -31.95
C ASN A 101 13.83 74.09 -33.36
N GLY A 102 13.25 72.92 -33.60
CA GLY A 102 13.12 72.36 -34.95
C GLY A 102 12.97 70.86 -35.00
N GLN A 103 12.82 70.35 -36.25
CA GLN A 103 12.78 68.91 -36.47
C GLN A 103 14.11 68.45 -37.08
N VAL A 104 14.71 67.41 -36.50
CA VAL A 104 15.91 66.79 -37.09
C VAL A 104 15.52 65.41 -37.65
N ASN A 105 15.69 65.28 -38.96
CA ASN A 105 15.52 64.00 -39.64
C ASN A 105 16.76 63.16 -39.39
N THR A 106 16.57 62.02 -38.72
CA THR A 106 17.63 61.02 -38.46
C THR A 106 17.41 59.80 -39.32
N LYS A 107 18.48 59.29 -39.95
CA LYS A 107 18.44 57.99 -40.61
C LYS A 107 18.26 56.93 -39.58
N VAL A 108 17.27 56.04 -39.73
CA VAL A 108 16.98 54.95 -38.79
C VAL A 108 17.50 53.63 -39.35
N ASP A 109 18.30 52.94 -38.62
CA ASP A 109 18.72 51.59 -39.00
C ASP A 109 17.49 50.65 -39.07
N LYS A 110 17.30 49.98 -40.20
CA LYS A 110 16.17 49.05 -40.40
C LYS A 110 16.26 47.83 -39.49
N ALA A 111 17.47 47.37 -39.21
CA ALA A 111 17.72 46.31 -38.25
C ALA A 111 18.13 46.92 -36.90
N TYR A 112 17.51 46.46 -35.81
CA TYR A 112 17.85 46.95 -34.47
C TYR A 112 17.90 45.78 -33.52
N TYR A 113 18.75 45.91 -32.51
CA TYR A 113 18.88 45.02 -31.41
C TYR A 113 18.56 45.74 -30.10
N ASN A 114 17.80 45.07 -29.21
CA ASN A 114 17.59 45.53 -27.84
C ASN A 114 17.99 44.41 -26.86
N GLY A 115 18.74 44.79 -25.85
CA GLY A 115 19.06 43.94 -24.70
C GLY A 115 18.51 44.58 -23.45
N SER A 116 17.91 43.79 -22.57
CA SER A 116 17.53 44.20 -21.23
C SER A 116 18.08 43.20 -20.21
N TYR A 117 18.53 43.70 -19.10
CA TYR A 117 19.18 42.96 -18.02
C TYR A 117 18.54 43.42 -16.71
N GLY A 118 18.06 42.50 -15.88
CA GLY A 118 17.41 42.89 -14.65
C GLY A 118 17.50 41.86 -13.52
N LEU A 119 17.56 42.37 -12.30
CA LEU A 119 17.29 41.61 -11.07
C LEU A 119 15.97 42.14 -10.52
N ASN A 120 15.01 41.26 -10.26
CA ASN A 120 13.69 41.62 -9.78
C ASN A 120 13.41 40.90 -8.48
N ALA A 121 12.97 41.63 -7.46
CA ALA A 121 12.47 41.09 -6.21
C ALA A 121 10.96 41.35 -6.11
N GLN A 122 10.22 40.34 -5.66
CA GLN A 122 8.78 40.46 -5.43
C GLN A 122 8.44 39.81 -4.08
N TRP A 123 7.65 40.51 -3.27
CA TRP A 123 7.21 40.01 -1.99
C TRP A 123 5.75 40.35 -1.73
N THR A 124 4.95 39.32 -1.45
CA THR A 124 3.57 39.50 -0.98
C THR A 124 3.61 39.62 0.55
N VAL A 125 3.57 40.84 1.06
CA VAL A 125 3.65 41.12 2.50
C VAL A 125 2.37 40.70 3.22
N TRP A 126 1.21 40.93 2.60
CA TRP A 126 -0.08 40.58 3.14
C TRP A 126 -1.13 40.37 2.04
N ASN A 127 -1.97 39.37 2.21
CA ASN A 127 -3.05 39.02 1.25
C ASN A 127 -4.27 38.42 1.98
N GLY A 128 -4.67 39.06 3.08
CA GLY A 128 -5.79 38.56 3.87
C GLY A 128 -5.49 37.25 4.61
N ASN A 129 -4.23 36.98 4.94
CA ASN A 129 -3.72 35.75 5.53
C ASN A 129 -3.81 34.51 4.62
N ARG A 130 -4.07 34.68 3.31
CA ARG A 130 -4.14 33.54 2.36
C ARG A 130 -2.87 32.71 2.42
N ASN A 131 -1.69 33.32 2.30
CA ASN A 131 -0.42 32.59 2.31
C ASN A 131 -0.19 31.82 3.62
N ARG A 132 -0.53 32.44 4.78
CA ARG A 132 -0.42 31.74 6.07
C ARG A 132 -1.38 30.56 6.20
N ASN A 133 -2.62 30.73 5.67
CA ASN A 133 -3.59 29.64 5.66
C ASN A 133 -3.19 28.53 4.67
N ASN A 134 -2.53 28.87 3.54
CA ASN A 134 -1.96 27.88 2.63
C ASN A 134 -0.86 27.05 3.30
N VAL A 135 0.00 27.67 4.11
CA VAL A 135 0.99 26.93 4.91
C VAL A 135 0.30 25.92 5.83
N ARG A 136 -0.71 26.37 6.60
CA ARG A 136 -1.47 25.49 7.49
C ARG A 136 -2.19 24.38 6.72
N LEU A 137 -2.76 24.70 5.57
CA LEU A 137 -3.42 23.72 4.72
C LEU A 137 -2.42 22.66 4.22
N SER A 138 -1.20 23.09 3.86
CA SER A 138 -0.14 22.17 3.46
C SER A 138 0.34 21.30 4.63
N GLU A 139 0.43 21.87 5.86
CA GLU A 139 0.74 21.12 7.07
C GLU A 139 -0.32 20.05 7.38
N LEU A 140 -1.61 20.36 7.20
CA LEU A 140 -2.68 19.35 7.31
C LEU A 140 -2.59 18.29 6.20
N SER A 141 -2.22 18.68 4.97
CA SER A 141 -2.03 17.74 3.87
C SER A 141 -0.87 16.77 4.12
N GLU A 142 0.21 17.22 4.78
CA GLU A 142 1.30 16.35 5.23
C GLU A 142 0.81 15.33 6.26
N GLN A 143 0.04 15.76 7.28
CA GLN A 143 -0.55 14.88 8.27
C GLN A 143 -1.53 13.88 7.64
N GLN A 144 -2.34 14.31 6.68
CA GLN A 144 -3.23 13.42 5.91
C GLN A 144 -2.44 12.36 5.12
N ALA A 145 -1.32 12.74 4.50
CA ALA A 145 -0.45 11.79 3.80
C ALA A 145 0.21 10.77 4.75
N GLU A 146 0.53 11.17 5.99
CA GLU A 146 1.00 10.26 7.03
C GLU A 146 -0.07 9.24 7.43
N LEU A 147 -1.30 9.72 7.67
CA LEU A 147 -2.44 8.85 8.00
C LEU A 147 -2.82 7.92 6.85
N GLU A 148 -2.68 8.35 5.60
CA GLU A 148 -2.88 7.52 4.42
C GLU A 148 -1.84 6.41 4.32
N ALA A 149 -0.57 6.70 4.65
CA ALA A 149 0.47 5.67 4.75
C ALA A 149 0.17 4.68 5.88
N ALA A 150 -0.35 5.13 7.02
CA ALA A 150 -0.80 4.26 8.11
C ALA A 150 -2.01 3.41 7.72
N THR A 151 -2.98 3.98 7.00
CA THR A 151 -4.13 3.25 6.45
C THR A 151 -3.68 2.17 5.47
N THR A 152 -2.74 2.50 4.58
CA THR A 152 -2.13 1.54 3.66
C THR A 152 -1.42 0.41 4.41
N ALA A 153 -0.64 0.72 5.45
CA ALA A 153 0.00 -0.28 6.28
C ALA A 153 -1.02 -1.22 6.94
N ASN A 154 -2.10 -0.69 7.48
CA ASN A 154 -3.18 -1.47 8.10
C ASN A 154 -3.86 -2.40 7.08
N SER A 155 -4.13 -1.93 5.86
CA SER A 155 -4.74 -2.77 4.81
C SER A 155 -3.83 -3.92 4.36
N ILE A 156 -2.51 -3.68 4.30
CA ILE A 156 -1.52 -4.72 4.00
C ILE A 156 -1.48 -5.75 5.13
N GLN A 157 -1.46 -5.31 6.40
CA GLN A 157 -1.46 -6.21 7.56
C GLN A 157 -2.71 -7.09 7.58
N GLU A 158 -3.89 -6.50 7.35
CA GLU A 158 -5.16 -7.22 7.27
C GLU A 158 -5.11 -8.28 6.14
N ARG A 159 -4.61 -7.90 4.96
CA ARG A 159 -4.49 -8.82 3.82
C ARG A 159 -3.52 -9.97 4.08
N ILE A 160 -2.38 -9.71 4.74
CA ILE A 160 -1.43 -10.74 5.15
C ILE A 160 -2.10 -11.70 6.13
N ALA A 161 -2.79 -11.21 7.15
CA ALA A 161 -3.48 -12.06 8.13
C ALA A 161 -4.53 -12.96 7.47
N GLN A 162 -5.32 -12.43 6.53
CA GLN A 162 -6.30 -13.19 5.76
C GLN A 162 -5.64 -14.31 4.94
N LEU A 163 -4.58 -14.00 4.18
CA LEU A 163 -3.87 -14.98 3.37
C LEU A 163 -3.19 -16.04 4.26
N TYR A 164 -2.55 -15.62 5.34
CA TYR A 164 -1.86 -16.52 6.26
C TYR A 164 -2.81 -17.54 6.88
N VAL A 165 -3.95 -17.09 7.42
CA VAL A 165 -4.95 -17.98 8.02
C VAL A 165 -5.58 -18.90 6.96
N GLN A 166 -5.77 -18.42 5.73
CA GLN A 166 -6.27 -19.23 4.63
C GLN A 166 -5.28 -20.36 4.24
N ILE A 167 -3.98 -20.08 4.29
CA ILE A 167 -2.95 -21.12 4.05
C ILE A 167 -2.94 -22.14 5.19
N LEU A 168 -3.09 -21.71 6.45
CA LEU A 168 -3.21 -22.62 7.59
C LEU A 168 -4.42 -23.55 7.46
N TYR A 169 -5.56 -23.00 7.07
CA TYR A 169 -6.76 -23.79 6.79
C TYR A 169 -6.51 -24.86 5.74
N LEU A 170 -5.89 -24.48 4.60
CA LEU A 170 -5.62 -25.38 3.50
C LEU A 170 -4.59 -26.45 3.86
N ASP A 171 -3.61 -26.15 4.70
CA ASP A 171 -2.65 -27.15 5.19
C ASP A 171 -3.35 -28.29 5.97
N GLU A 172 -4.27 -27.94 6.86
CA GLU A 172 -5.06 -28.94 7.58
C GLU A 172 -6.08 -29.64 6.65
N ALA A 173 -6.70 -28.91 5.70
CA ALA A 173 -7.61 -29.50 4.73
C ALA A 173 -6.92 -30.52 3.83
N ILE A 174 -5.67 -30.28 3.44
CA ILE A 174 -4.85 -31.27 2.70
C ILE A 174 -4.65 -32.54 3.52
N LYS A 175 -4.33 -32.43 4.82
CA LYS A 175 -4.14 -33.60 5.69
C LYS A 175 -5.42 -34.44 5.81
N VAL A 176 -6.57 -33.77 5.93
CA VAL A 176 -7.89 -34.44 5.95
C VAL A 176 -8.16 -35.13 4.61
N SER A 177 -7.92 -34.45 3.49
CA SER A 177 -8.11 -35.05 2.16
C SER A 177 -7.16 -36.22 1.91
N GLN A 178 -5.90 -36.15 2.37
CA GLN A 178 -4.93 -37.24 2.29
C GLN A 178 -5.37 -38.45 3.11
N SER A 179 -5.89 -38.22 4.33
CA SER A 179 -6.45 -39.31 5.17
C SER A 179 -7.67 -39.96 4.50
N SER A 180 -8.53 -39.16 3.87
CA SER A 180 -9.67 -39.67 3.07
C SER A 180 -9.19 -40.51 1.89
N LEU A 181 -8.16 -40.05 1.15
CA LEU A 181 -7.59 -40.82 0.02
C LEU A 181 -6.97 -42.13 0.51
N GLU A 182 -6.24 -42.14 1.61
CA GLU A 182 -5.67 -43.35 2.18
C GLU A 182 -6.77 -44.39 2.54
N THR A 183 -7.86 -43.89 3.12
CA THR A 183 -9.05 -44.71 3.42
C THR A 183 -9.65 -45.29 2.14
N SER A 184 -9.78 -44.52 1.07
CA SER A 184 -10.28 -45.00 -0.20
C SER A 184 -9.35 -46.04 -0.87
N ARG A 185 -8.04 -45.86 -0.74
CA ARG A 185 -7.06 -46.87 -1.23
C ARG A 185 -7.23 -48.20 -0.50
N LYS A 186 -7.35 -48.17 0.83
CA LYS A 186 -7.62 -49.37 1.65
C LYS A 186 -8.94 -50.03 1.28
N ASN A 187 -9.99 -49.24 1.04
CA ASN A 187 -11.29 -49.76 0.62
C ASN A 187 -11.24 -50.40 -0.78
N GLU A 188 -10.51 -49.78 -1.75
CA GLU A 188 -10.32 -50.35 -3.10
C GLU A 188 -9.52 -51.65 -3.04
N GLU A 189 -8.40 -51.70 -2.29
CA GLU A 189 -7.59 -52.91 -2.08
C GLU A 189 -8.44 -54.05 -1.47
N ARG A 190 -9.21 -53.72 -0.42
CA ARG A 190 -10.12 -54.65 0.22
C ARG A 190 -11.21 -55.14 -0.74
N GLY A 191 -11.76 -54.21 -1.56
CA GLY A 191 -12.74 -54.54 -2.59
C GLY A 191 -12.17 -55.52 -3.64
N GLN A 192 -10.90 -55.34 -4.03
CA GLN A 192 -10.22 -56.24 -4.93
C GLN A 192 -10.09 -57.65 -4.37
N GLU A 193 -9.67 -57.80 -3.09
CA GLU A 193 -9.62 -59.08 -2.38
C GLU A 193 -11.00 -59.77 -2.35
N ILE A 194 -12.07 -59.00 -2.07
CA ILE A 194 -13.44 -59.54 -2.00
C ILE A 194 -13.94 -59.95 -3.38
N LEU A 195 -13.56 -59.25 -4.45
CA LEU A 195 -13.87 -59.64 -5.83
C LEU A 195 -13.17 -60.95 -6.25
N GLU A 196 -11.89 -61.14 -5.86
CA GLU A 196 -11.11 -62.35 -6.19
C GLU A 196 -11.74 -63.63 -5.59
N VAL A 197 -12.36 -63.49 -4.42
CA VAL A 197 -13.10 -64.61 -3.80
C VAL A 197 -14.57 -64.70 -4.25
N GLY A 198 -14.96 -63.89 -5.24
CA GLY A 198 -16.28 -63.93 -5.89
C GLY A 198 -17.44 -63.36 -5.07
N ARG A 199 -17.15 -62.57 -4.04
CA ARG A 199 -18.13 -61.97 -3.12
C ARG A 199 -18.49 -60.50 -3.39
N MET A 200 -17.88 -59.92 -4.43
CA MET A 200 -18.14 -58.55 -4.90
C MET A 200 -18.36 -58.53 -6.40
N SER A 201 -19.13 -57.57 -6.91
CA SER A 201 -19.29 -57.37 -8.34
C SER A 201 -18.17 -56.49 -8.92
N ARG A 202 -17.87 -56.60 -10.23
CA ARG A 202 -16.95 -55.68 -10.92
C ARG A 202 -17.46 -54.25 -10.94
N ALA A 203 -18.79 -54.07 -10.89
CA ALA A 203 -19.41 -52.74 -10.83
C ALA A 203 -19.12 -52.07 -9.49
N ASP A 204 -19.19 -52.80 -8.37
CA ASP A 204 -18.89 -52.27 -7.03
C ASP A 204 -17.40 -51.92 -6.90
N LEU A 205 -16.48 -52.75 -7.41
CA LEU A 205 -15.06 -52.42 -7.45
C LEU A 205 -14.80 -51.14 -8.29
N ALA A 206 -15.47 -51.00 -9.43
CA ALA A 206 -15.34 -49.79 -10.26
C ALA A 206 -15.79 -48.52 -9.50
N GLN A 207 -16.79 -48.61 -8.62
CA GLN A 207 -17.20 -47.52 -7.77
C GLN A 207 -16.12 -47.12 -6.71
N LEU A 208 -15.46 -48.11 -6.10
CA LEU A 208 -14.34 -47.87 -5.17
C LEU A 208 -13.15 -47.22 -5.89
N THR A 209 -12.82 -47.69 -7.09
CA THR A 209 -11.78 -47.08 -7.94
C THR A 209 -12.13 -45.63 -8.31
N ALA A 210 -13.39 -45.35 -8.66
CA ALA A 210 -13.86 -44.00 -8.97
C ALA A 210 -13.78 -43.08 -7.73
N GLN A 211 -14.16 -43.58 -6.55
CA GLN A 211 -14.05 -42.82 -5.30
C GLN A 211 -12.59 -42.47 -4.96
N ARG A 212 -11.67 -43.46 -5.07
CA ARG A 212 -10.24 -43.18 -4.84
C ARG A 212 -9.71 -42.11 -5.81
N ALA A 213 -10.09 -42.19 -7.11
CA ALA A 213 -9.68 -41.19 -8.08
C ALA A 213 -10.25 -39.80 -7.76
N THR A 214 -11.48 -39.71 -7.27
CA THR A 214 -12.09 -38.47 -6.80
C THR A 214 -11.33 -37.91 -5.60
N ASP A 215 -10.99 -38.74 -4.63
CA ASP A 215 -10.21 -38.27 -3.45
C ASP A 215 -8.80 -37.84 -3.81
N GLU A 216 -8.16 -38.51 -4.79
CA GLU A 216 -6.85 -38.11 -5.32
C GLU A 216 -6.94 -36.75 -6.01
N TYR A 217 -7.99 -36.50 -6.79
CA TYR A 217 -8.27 -35.18 -7.37
C TYR A 217 -8.45 -34.10 -6.30
N ASN A 218 -9.21 -34.36 -5.25
CA ASN A 218 -9.43 -33.42 -4.15
C ASN A 218 -8.13 -33.05 -3.40
N VAL A 219 -7.20 -34.00 -3.24
CA VAL A 219 -5.87 -33.72 -2.68
C VAL A 219 -5.08 -32.77 -3.57
N VAL A 220 -5.04 -33.04 -4.88
CA VAL A 220 -4.32 -32.21 -5.86
C VAL A 220 -4.94 -30.79 -5.91
N GLU A 221 -6.27 -30.70 -5.90
CA GLU A 221 -6.97 -29.42 -5.89
C GLU A 221 -6.63 -28.58 -4.64
N ALA A 222 -6.68 -29.18 -3.45
CA ALA A 222 -6.33 -28.50 -2.19
C ALA A 222 -4.86 -28.05 -2.17
N GLN A 223 -3.94 -28.86 -2.70
CA GLN A 223 -2.52 -28.49 -2.85
C GLN A 223 -2.34 -27.33 -3.82
N ALA A 224 -3.04 -27.32 -4.95
CA ALA A 224 -3.00 -26.22 -5.91
C ALA A 224 -3.56 -24.92 -5.34
N GLN A 225 -4.63 -25.00 -4.55
CA GLN A 225 -5.18 -23.84 -3.83
C GLN A 225 -4.18 -23.29 -2.81
N LYS A 226 -3.53 -24.16 -1.99
CA LYS A 226 -2.48 -23.75 -1.05
C LYS A 226 -1.34 -23.03 -1.78
N ALA A 227 -0.85 -23.60 -2.88
CA ALA A 227 0.21 -22.99 -3.68
C ALA A 227 -0.20 -21.62 -4.24
N THR A 228 -1.46 -21.44 -4.64
CA THR A 228 -2.01 -20.17 -5.11
C THR A 228 -1.99 -19.10 -4.01
N TYR A 229 -2.42 -19.43 -2.80
CA TYR A 229 -2.41 -18.48 -1.67
C TYR A 229 -0.98 -18.18 -1.18
N LEU A 230 -0.08 -19.16 -1.19
CA LEU A 230 1.34 -18.93 -0.94
C LEU A 230 1.94 -17.98 -1.97
N LEU A 231 1.61 -18.14 -3.24
CA LEU A 231 2.04 -17.22 -4.30
C LEU A 231 1.51 -15.81 -4.08
N GLN A 232 0.22 -15.65 -3.71
CA GLN A 232 -0.35 -14.34 -3.39
C GLN A 232 0.34 -13.69 -2.19
N LEU A 233 0.64 -14.46 -1.14
CA LEU A 233 1.36 -13.94 0.02
C LEU A 233 2.80 -13.56 -0.35
N LYS A 234 3.49 -14.39 -1.12
CA LYS A 234 4.83 -14.11 -1.65
C LYS A 234 4.87 -12.82 -2.46
N GLN A 235 3.88 -12.59 -3.33
CA GLN A 235 3.73 -11.36 -4.11
C GLN A 235 3.48 -10.14 -3.22
N LEU A 236 2.65 -10.28 -2.19
CA LEU A 236 2.37 -9.19 -1.24
C LEU A 236 3.60 -8.82 -0.40
N LEU A 237 4.47 -9.80 -0.13
CA LEU A 237 5.77 -9.61 0.54
C LEU A 237 6.85 -9.10 -0.42
N GLU A 238 6.59 -8.95 -1.73
CA GLU A 238 7.58 -8.54 -2.75
C GLU A 238 8.77 -9.50 -2.86
N LEU A 239 8.58 -10.78 -2.53
CA LEU A 239 9.62 -11.79 -2.66
C LEU A 239 9.80 -12.20 -4.13
N THR A 240 11.04 -12.42 -4.56
CA THR A 240 11.36 -12.82 -5.95
C THR A 240 10.96 -14.27 -6.23
N ALA A 241 10.80 -14.63 -7.51
CA ALA A 241 10.31 -15.94 -7.89
C ALA A 241 11.25 -17.09 -7.46
N ASP A 242 12.54 -16.84 -7.41
CA ASP A 242 13.62 -17.76 -7.05
C ASP A 242 13.77 -18.00 -5.54
N GLN A 243 13.18 -17.13 -4.70
CA GLN A 243 13.19 -17.34 -3.25
C GLN A 243 12.21 -18.43 -2.88
N GLU A 244 12.66 -19.49 -2.25
CA GLU A 244 11.80 -20.46 -1.62
C GLU A 244 11.11 -19.81 -0.41
N PHE A 245 9.80 -20.03 -0.27
CA PHE A 245 8.98 -19.43 0.78
C PHE A 245 7.96 -20.44 1.29
N ASP A 246 7.92 -20.64 2.59
CA ASP A 246 6.87 -21.39 3.28
C ASP A 246 6.58 -20.73 4.62
N ILE A 247 5.43 -21.05 5.21
CA ILE A 247 5.00 -20.49 6.48
C ILE A 247 5.05 -21.53 7.60
N VAL A 248 5.25 -21.05 8.83
CA VAL A 248 5.07 -21.88 10.03
C VAL A 248 3.59 -22.22 10.15
N VAL A 249 3.29 -23.52 10.26
CA VAL A 249 1.94 -24.01 10.52
C VAL A 249 1.82 -24.31 12.02
N PRO A 250 1.45 -23.34 12.88
CA PRO A 250 1.23 -23.62 14.29
C PRO A 250 -0.03 -24.49 14.42
N THR A 251 0.01 -25.43 15.34
CA THR A 251 -1.20 -26.18 15.68
C THR A 251 -2.17 -25.25 16.38
N ALA A 252 -3.16 -24.74 15.65
CA ALA A 252 -4.21 -23.92 16.22
C ALA A 252 -5.06 -24.79 17.16
N SER A 253 -5.12 -24.45 18.43
CA SER A 253 -5.94 -25.21 19.37
C SER A 253 -7.43 -24.90 19.19
N ASP A 254 -8.29 -25.88 19.43
CA ASP A 254 -9.74 -25.70 19.40
C ASP A 254 -10.20 -24.70 20.49
N GLU A 255 -9.47 -24.63 21.60
CA GLU A 255 -9.71 -23.69 22.69
C GLU A 255 -9.57 -22.23 22.25
N GLN A 256 -8.62 -21.92 21.34
CA GLN A 256 -8.45 -20.58 20.80
C GLN A 256 -9.68 -20.15 19.98
N ALA A 257 -10.26 -21.06 19.18
CA ALA A 257 -11.47 -20.78 18.41
C ALA A 257 -12.73 -20.69 19.30
N LEU A 258 -12.71 -21.29 20.48
CA LEU A 258 -13.80 -21.23 21.48
C LEU A 258 -13.63 -20.05 22.45
N GLY A 259 -12.57 -19.26 22.32
CA GLY A 259 -12.30 -18.10 23.15
C GLY A 259 -13.41 -17.04 23.09
N GLU A 260 -13.34 -16.09 24.01
CA GLU A 260 -14.31 -15.00 24.11
C GLU A 260 -14.16 -14.03 22.92
N ILE A 261 -15.28 -13.71 22.29
CA ILE A 261 -15.37 -12.70 21.22
C ILE A 261 -15.63 -11.35 21.90
N PRO A 262 -14.81 -10.32 21.63
CA PRO A 262 -15.00 -9.00 22.25
C PRO A 262 -16.35 -8.40 21.86
N PRO A 263 -16.99 -7.62 22.77
CA PRO A 263 -18.26 -6.96 22.47
C PRO A 263 -18.12 -5.98 21.28
N LEU A 264 -19.08 -6.02 20.38
CA LEU A 264 -19.10 -5.15 19.18
C LEU A 264 -18.87 -3.67 19.49
N GLN A 265 -19.58 -3.18 20.54
CA GLN A 265 -19.55 -1.78 20.91
C GLN A 265 -18.16 -1.34 21.39
N ASP A 266 -17.48 -2.19 22.17
CA ASP A 266 -16.15 -1.88 22.72
C ASP A 266 -15.11 -1.80 21.60
N VAL A 267 -15.18 -2.74 20.63
CA VAL A 267 -14.29 -2.73 19.45
C VAL A 267 -14.53 -1.46 18.61
N TYR A 268 -15.78 -1.08 18.39
CA TYR A 268 -16.12 0.11 17.62
C TYR A 268 -15.65 1.40 18.29
N GLU A 269 -15.85 1.56 19.60
CA GLU A 269 -15.40 2.74 20.34
C GLU A 269 -13.87 2.88 20.32
N GLN A 270 -13.15 1.77 20.49
CA GLN A 270 -11.69 1.76 20.35
C GLN A 270 -11.25 2.10 18.92
N ALA A 271 -11.91 1.51 17.92
CA ALA A 271 -11.63 1.79 16.52
C ALA A 271 -11.85 3.26 16.15
N LEU A 272 -12.92 3.90 16.62
CA LEU A 272 -13.19 5.33 16.42
C LEU A 272 -12.08 6.23 16.97
N ALA A 273 -11.41 5.80 18.04
CA ALA A 273 -10.33 6.57 18.66
C ALA A 273 -8.97 6.33 17.99
N TYR A 274 -8.75 5.15 17.43
CA TYR A 274 -7.42 4.71 17.00
C TYR A 274 -7.22 4.66 15.48
N ARG A 275 -8.29 4.46 14.69
CA ARG A 275 -8.16 4.20 13.26
C ARG A 275 -7.75 5.45 12.46
N PRO A 276 -6.67 5.36 11.64
CA PRO A 276 -6.14 6.51 10.90
C PRO A 276 -7.12 7.08 9.86
N GLU A 277 -8.00 6.27 9.27
CA GLU A 277 -9.01 6.70 8.32
C GLU A 277 -10.05 7.65 8.94
N ILE A 278 -10.38 7.48 10.21
CA ILE A 278 -11.29 8.37 10.93
C ILE A 278 -10.60 9.71 11.23
N GLU A 279 -9.36 9.67 11.67
CA GLU A 279 -8.59 10.89 11.93
C GLU A 279 -8.31 11.65 10.62
N ASN A 280 -8.03 10.96 9.51
CA ASN A 280 -7.90 11.57 8.19
C ASN A 280 -9.18 12.33 7.79
N SER A 281 -10.35 11.75 8.03
CA SER A 281 -11.64 12.42 7.77
C SER A 281 -11.88 13.63 8.66
N ARG A 282 -11.38 13.62 9.92
CA ARG A 282 -11.41 14.81 10.80
C ARG A 282 -10.51 15.93 10.28
N LEU A 283 -9.29 15.59 9.87
CA LEU A 283 -8.36 16.56 9.25
C LEU A 283 -8.91 17.12 7.93
N ALA A 284 -9.68 16.32 7.15
CA ALA A 284 -10.36 16.81 5.95
C ALA A 284 -11.39 17.91 6.26
N ILE A 285 -12.10 17.82 7.39
CA ILE A 285 -13.01 18.88 7.84
C ILE A 285 -12.21 20.15 8.17
N GLU A 286 -11.08 20.02 8.90
CA GLU A 286 -10.23 21.17 9.24
C GLU A 286 -9.63 21.81 7.98
N SER A 287 -9.15 21.01 7.03
CA SER A 287 -8.67 21.46 5.73
C SER A 287 -9.73 22.23 4.94
N SER A 288 -10.99 21.77 5.01
CA SER A 288 -12.12 22.46 4.36
C SER A 288 -12.44 23.82 5.02
N GLN A 289 -12.26 23.93 6.35
CA GLN A 289 -12.41 25.21 7.09
C GLN A 289 -11.33 26.21 6.67
N LEU A 290 -10.08 25.77 6.54
CA LEU A 290 -8.99 26.61 6.03
C LEU A 290 -9.23 27.03 4.57
N SER A 291 -9.70 26.12 3.74
CA SER A 291 -10.07 26.41 2.35
C SER A 291 -11.17 27.47 2.26
N LEU A 292 -12.16 27.43 3.16
CA LEU A 292 -13.17 28.48 3.30
C LEU A 292 -12.58 29.81 3.74
N ALA A 293 -11.62 29.80 4.67
CA ALA A 293 -10.92 31.02 5.11
C ALA A 293 -10.08 31.62 3.96
N ILE A 294 -9.39 30.78 3.19
CA ILE A 294 -8.64 31.17 1.98
C ILE A 294 -9.58 31.80 0.93
N ALA A 295 -10.73 31.19 0.69
CA ALA A 295 -11.72 31.74 -0.25
C ALA A 295 -12.25 33.11 0.23
N LYS A 296 -12.52 33.29 1.52
CA LYS A 296 -12.94 34.55 2.10
C LYS A 296 -11.87 35.66 2.01
N ALA A 297 -10.58 35.29 2.07
CA ALA A 297 -9.47 36.21 1.92
C ALA A 297 -9.43 36.91 0.55
N GLY A 298 -10.07 36.35 -0.48
CA GLY A 298 -10.23 36.99 -1.79
C GLY A 298 -11.01 38.29 -1.79
N ARG A 299 -11.71 38.65 -0.70
CA ARG A 299 -12.39 39.95 -0.50
C ARG A 299 -11.53 41.01 0.19
N LEU A 300 -10.40 40.58 0.73
CA LEU A 300 -9.52 41.47 1.51
C LEU A 300 -8.47 42.10 0.58
N PRO A 301 -7.94 43.27 0.94
CA PRO A 301 -6.84 43.84 0.21
C PRO A 301 -5.61 42.95 0.17
N SER A 302 -4.73 43.14 -0.80
CA SER A 302 -3.40 42.57 -0.82
C SER A 302 -2.33 43.66 -0.90
N ILE A 303 -1.22 43.43 -0.22
CA ILE A 303 -0.08 44.35 -0.14
C ILE A 303 1.14 43.61 -0.66
N GLY A 304 1.72 44.17 -1.74
CA GLY A 304 2.93 43.64 -2.36
C GLY A 304 4.04 44.69 -2.35
N LEU A 305 5.27 44.22 -2.18
CA LEU A 305 6.48 45.00 -2.41
C LEU A 305 7.19 44.42 -3.65
N THR A 306 7.66 45.35 -4.49
CA THR A 306 8.50 45.04 -5.63
C THR A 306 9.78 45.86 -5.57
N GLY A 307 10.88 45.29 -5.98
CA GLY A 307 12.15 45.99 -6.14
C GLY A 307 12.85 45.49 -7.41
N GLY A 308 13.52 46.39 -8.09
CA GLY A 308 14.22 46.03 -9.32
C GLY A 308 15.49 46.83 -9.51
N ILE A 309 16.47 46.17 -10.09
CA ILE A 309 17.70 46.78 -10.59
C ILE A 309 17.83 46.32 -12.04
N GLY A 310 17.96 47.29 -12.95
CA GLY A 310 18.03 46.93 -14.38
C GLY A 310 18.92 47.84 -15.17
N SER A 311 19.22 47.38 -16.41
CA SER A 311 19.83 48.21 -17.45
C SER A 311 19.39 47.70 -18.81
N SER A 312 19.50 48.56 -19.79
CA SER A 312 19.16 48.22 -21.18
C SER A 312 20.19 48.71 -22.17
N THR A 313 20.30 48.01 -23.29
CA THR A 313 21.17 48.35 -24.40
C THR A 313 20.39 48.28 -25.70
N ASN A 314 20.71 49.13 -26.64
CA ASN A 314 20.15 49.06 -27.98
C ASN A 314 21.21 49.41 -29.06
N SER A 315 21.05 48.85 -30.25
CA SER A 315 21.99 49.09 -31.37
C SER A 315 21.84 50.43 -32.03
N LEU A 316 20.76 51.16 -31.75
CA LEU A 316 20.50 52.49 -32.32
C LEU A 316 21.26 53.60 -31.57
N SER A 317 21.76 53.26 -30.37
CA SER A 317 22.61 54.19 -29.59
C SER A 317 24.03 54.17 -30.14
N LYS A 318 24.63 55.37 -30.25
CA LYS A 318 26.05 55.56 -30.61
C LYS A 318 27.02 55.13 -29.49
N ASN A 319 26.51 54.98 -28.30
CA ASN A 319 27.32 54.60 -27.11
C ASN A 319 27.59 53.07 -27.15
N GLY A 320 28.82 52.73 -26.82
CA GLY A 320 29.20 51.30 -26.66
C GLY A 320 28.40 50.63 -25.55
N TRP A 321 28.34 49.31 -25.56
CA TRP A 321 27.57 48.48 -24.62
C TRP A 321 27.84 48.85 -23.15
N GLY A 322 29.09 48.96 -22.72
CA GLY A 322 29.47 49.32 -21.35
C GLY A 322 29.00 50.70 -20.89
N THR A 323 28.99 51.69 -21.84
CA THR A 323 28.45 53.02 -21.53
C THR A 323 26.94 52.98 -21.41
N GLN A 324 26.25 52.24 -22.26
CA GLN A 324 24.80 52.09 -22.15
C GLN A 324 24.39 51.37 -20.85
N MET A 325 25.10 50.30 -20.48
CA MET A 325 24.88 49.62 -19.19
C MET A 325 24.99 50.56 -17.99
N LYS A 326 25.90 51.53 -18.04
CA LYS A 326 26.09 52.53 -16.98
C LYS A 326 25.01 53.60 -17.01
N THR A 327 24.72 54.16 -18.20
CA THR A 327 23.79 55.28 -18.33
C THR A 327 22.33 54.89 -18.23
N ASN A 328 22.00 53.69 -18.59
CA ASN A 328 20.64 53.15 -18.52
C ASN A 328 20.39 52.33 -17.24
N TYR A 329 21.33 52.37 -16.26
CA TYR A 329 21.14 51.72 -14.98
C TYR A 329 20.00 52.37 -14.21
N ASP A 330 19.05 51.57 -13.77
CA ASP A 330 17.86 51.99 -13.04
C ASP A 330 17.69 51.14 -11.78
N MET A 331 17.27 51.75 -10.69
CA MET A 331 16.83 51.10 -9.46
C MET A 331 15.43 51.57 -9.16
N SER A 332 14.54 50.61 -8.99
CA SER A 332 13.13 50.89 -8.69
C SER A 332 12.64 50.11 -7.48
N GLY A 333 11.76 50.72 -6.72
CA GLY A 333 11.05 50.09 -5.61
C GLY A 333 9.60 50.55 -5.59
N GLY A 334 8.69 49.61 -5.35
CA GLY A 334 7.26 49.90 -5.36
C GLY A 334 6.50 49.19 -4.25
N LEU A 335 5.49 49.88 -3.70
CA LEU A 335 4.46 49.30 -2.87
C LEU A 335 3.15 49.27 -3.67
N THR A 336 2.57 48.11 -3.79
CA THR A 336 1.27 47.92 -4.45
C THR A 336 0.23 47.47 -3.44
N VAL A 337 -0.87 48.23 -3.33
CA VAL A 337 -2.04 47.84 -2.55
C VAL A 337 -3.19 47.60 -3.53
N SER A 338 -3.66 46.35 -3.58
CA SER A 338 -4.77 45.97 -4.46
C SER A 338 -6.02 45.66 -3.64
N ILE A 339 -7.11 46.37 -3.91
CA ILE A 339 -8.40 46.22 -3.22
C ILE A 339 -9.44 45.77 -4.23
N PRO A 340 -9.95 44.53 -4.17
CA PRO A 340 -10.98 44.07 -5.10
C PRO A 340 -12.34 44.70 -4.77
N LEU A 341 -12.84 45.60 -5.66
CA LEU A 341 -14.14 46.23 -5.51
C LEU A 341 -15.27 45.45 -6.15
N PHE A 342 -15.02 44.89 -7.36
CA PHE A 342 -15.95 44.09 -8.10
C PHE A 342 -15.19 43.02 -8.89
N ASP A 343 -15.50 41.79 -8.61
CA ASP A 343 -14.81 40.60 -9.15
C ASP A 343 -15.73 39.67 -9.96
N GLN A 344 -16.81 40.21 -10.53
CA GLN A 344 -17.80 39.45 -11.31
C GLN A 344 -18.34 38.21 -10.55
N ARG A 345 -18.53 38.34 -9.22
CA ARG A 345 -19.02 37.29 -8.31
C ARG A 345 -18.04 36.12 -8.08
N GLN A 346 -16.81 36.14 -8.59
CA GLN A 346 -15.84 35.05 -8.47
C GLN A 346 -15.62 34.63 -7.00
N THR A 347 -15.28 35.56 -6.13
CA THR A 347 -15.03 35.29 -4.72
C THR A 347 -16.29 34.76 -4.01
N ARG A 348 -17.47 35.34 -4.30
CA ARG A 348 -18.72 34.84 -3.72
C ARG A 348 -18.99 33.40 -4.11
N THR A 349 -18.75 33.05 -5.35
CA THR A 349 -18.90 31.68 -5.87
C THR A 349 -17.91 30.72 -5.20
N GLN A 350 -16.62 31.12 -5.06
CA GLN A 350 -15.61 30.32 -4.37
C GLN A 350 -15.95 30.09 -2.89
N VAL A 351 -16.41 31.12 -2.17
CA VAL A 351 -16.86 31.00 -0.78
C VAL A 351 -18.05 30.04 -0.65
N ASN A 352 -19.01 30.11 -1.57
CA ASN A 352 -20.16 29.20 -1.52
C ASN A 352 -19.74 27.75 -1.85
N LYS A 353 -18.84 27.55 -2.82
CA LYS A 353 -18.29 26.22 -3.13
C LYS A 353 -17.51 25.65 -1.92
N ALA A 354 -16.68 26.47 -1.27
CA ALA A 354 -15.94 26.05 -0.09
C ALA A 354 -16.86 25.67 1.09
N ARG A 355 -18.00 26.37 1.27
CA ARG A 355 -19.03 25.97 2.25
C ARG A 355 -19.65 24.61 1.93
N ILE A 356 -19.96 24.37 0.66
CA ILE A 356 -20.51 23.09 0.21
C ILE A 356 -19.48 21.98 0.44
N GLN A 357 -18.22 22.21 0.12
CA GLN A 357 -17.12 21.26 0.39
C GLN A 357 -16.98 20.96 1.89
N GLN A 358 -17.13 21.96 2.75
CA GLN A 358 -17.13 21.74 4.20
C GLN A 358 -18.29 20.86 4.66
N GLN A 359 -19.50 21.07 4.11
CA GLN A 359 -20.64 20.20 4.41
C GLN A 359 -20.41 18.78 3.88
N GLN A 360 -19.84 18.64 2.70
CA GLN A 360 -19.46 17.32 2.14
C GLN A 360 -18.47 16.60 3.06
N ALA A 361 -17.41 17.26 3.50
CA ALA A 361 -16.42 16.66 4.41
C ALA A 361 -17.04 16.18 5.74
N MET A 362 -18.06 16.89 6.25
CA MET A 362 -18.81 16.43 7.45
C MET A 362 -19.63 15.17 7.17
N LEU A 363 -20.26 15.08 6.00
CA LEU A 363 -20.99 13.88 5.58
C LEU A 363 -20.05 12.70 5.30
N ASP A 364 -18.89 12.98 4.71
CA ASP A 364 -17.87 11.97 4.44
C ASP A 364 -17.35 11.34 5.75
N LEU A 365 -17.15 12.14 6.82
CA LEU A 365 -16.81 11.60 8.14
C LEU A 365 -17.94 10.68 8.69
N GLN A 366 -19.20 11.09 8.56
CA GLN A 366 -20.33 10.26 9.01
C GLN A 366 -20.42 8.96 8.22
N ASP A 367 -20.17 9.02 6.91
CA ASP A 367 -20.16 7.84 6.05
C ASP A 367 -18.99 6.90 6.41
N GLN A 368 -17.79 7.46 6.65
CA GLN A 368 -16.62 6.69 7.07
C GLN A 368 -16.84 6.00 8.42
N GLN A 369 -17.48 6.68 9.38
CA GLN A 369 -17.86 6.08 10.66
C GLN A 369 -18.85 4.93 10.49
N LYS A 370 -19.83 5.10 9.59
CA LYS A 370 -20.82 4.06 9.27
C LYS A 370 -20.15 2.87 8.59
N GLN A 371 -19.26 3.09 7.63
CA GLN A 371 -18.50 2.02 6.96
C GLN A 371 -17.64 1.24 7.96
N LEU A 372 -16.96 1.95 8.87
CA LEU A 372 -16.18 1.32 9.94
C LEU A 372 -17.07 0.44 10.83
N TYR A 373 -18.24 0.96 11.25
CA TYR A 373 -19.19 0.18 12.04
C TYR A 373 -19.64 -1.08 11.30
N GLN A 374 -20.03 -0.95 10.02
CA GLN A 374 -20.46 -2.09 9.20
C GLN A 374 -19.37 -3.15 9.04
N THR A 375 -18.12 -2.73 8.87
CA THR A 375 -16.98 -3.66 8.77
C THR A 375 -16.77 -4.44 10.07
N ILE A 376 -16.79 -3.75 11.20
CA ILE A 376 -16.62 -4.38 12.52
C ILE A 376 -17.82 -5.28 12.83
N GLU A 377 -19.04 -4.84 12.53
CA GLU A 377 -20.27 -5.63 12.71
C GLU A 377 -20.22 -6.91 11.87
N GLN A 378 -19.74 -6.84 10.64
CA GLN A 378 -19.57 -8.01 9.78
C GLN A 378 -18.57 -9.01 10.39
N TYR A 379 -17.39 -8.54 10.82
CA TYR A 379 -16.42 -9.44 11.47
C TYR A 379 -16.93 -10.02 12.77
N TRP A 380 -17.69 -9.25 13.55
CA TRP A 380 -18.30 -9.72 14.80
C TRP A 380 -19.36 -10.78 14.54
N LEU A 381 -20.25 -10.54 13.55
CA LEU A 381 -21.27 -11.49 13.13
C LEU A 381 -20.65 -12.79 12.61
N ASP A 382 -19.62 -12.65 11.76
CA ASP A 382 -18.90 -13.80 11.20
C ASP A 382 -18.15 -14.58 12.27
N ALA A 383 -17.50 -13.91 13.23
CA ALA A 383 -16.85 -14.56 14.36
C ALA A 383 -17.87 -15.36 15.20
N THR A 384 -18.99 -14.72 15.56
CA THR A 384 -20.03 -15.33 16.41
C THR A 384 -20.70 -16.50 15.70
N THR A 385 -21.08 -16.33 14.44
CA THR A 385 -21.72 -17.36 13.63
C THR A 385 -20.80 -18.55 13.39
N ASN A 386 -19.54 -18.29 13.01
CA ASN A 386 -18.59 -19.38 12.76
C ASN A 386 -18.18 -20.10 14.04
N GLN A 387 -18.11 -19.43 15.19
CA GLN A 387 -17.88 -20.10 16.48
C GLN A 387 -19.03 -21.05 16.83
N GLN A 388 -20.29 -20.66 16.59
CA GLN A 388 -21.45 -21.53 16.79
C GLN A 388 -21.42 -22.72 15.82
N LYS A 389 -21.11 -22.46 14.53
CA LYS A 389 -20.93 -23.53 13.53
C LYS A 389 -19.82 -24.49 13.93
N PHE A 390 -18.71 -23.97 14.46
CA PHE A 390 -17.59 -24.80 14.92
C PHE A 390 -17.98 -25.72 16.08
N ARG A 391 -18.72 -25.22 17.07
CA ARG A 391 -19.24 -26.05 18.17
C ARG A 391 -20.15 -27.16 17.64
N ALA A 392 -21.05 -26.86 16.72
CA ALA A 392 -21.93 -27.86 16.13
C ALA A 392 -21.15 -28.84 15.22
N ALA A 393 -20.14 -28.36 14.49
CA ALA A 393 -19.32 -29.21 13.62
C ALA A 393 -18.44 -30.19 14.42
N MET A 394 -17.93 -29.80 15.59
CA MET A 394 -17.23 -30.74 16.49
C MET A 394 -18.10 -31.93 16.85
N GLN A 395 -19.32 -31.67 17.30
CA GLN A 395 -20.27 -32.73 17.64
C GLN A 395 -20.63 -33.61 16.44
N ASN A 396 -20.78 -32.98 15.27
CA ASN A 396 -21.08 -33.67 14.00
C ASN A 396 -19.95 -34.60 13.58
N VAL A 397 -18.68 -34.13 13.66
CA VAL A 397 -17.52 -35.00 13.40
C VAL A 397 -17.49 -36.19 14.27
N ASP A 398 -17.65 -36.04 15.60
CA ASP A 398 -17.65 -37.15 16.55
C ASP A 398 -18.73 -38.19 16.21
N SER A 399 -19.92 -37.72 15.79
CA SER A 399 -21.04 -38.59 15.44
C SER A 399 -20.79 -39.32 14.11
N GLU A 400 -20.27 -38.62 13.08
CA GLU A 400 -20.00 -39.22 11.79
C GLU A 400 -18.78 -40.15 11.83
N GLU A 401 -17.78 -39.90 12.66
CA GLU A 401 -16.67 -40.84 12.89
C GLU A 401 -17.16 -42.16 13.47
N GLN A 402 -18.05 -42.11 14.48
CA GLN A 402 -18.65 -43.32 15.04
C GLN A 402 -19.52 -44.04 14.02
N SER A 403 -20.35 -43.29 13.27
CA SER A 403 -21.22 -43.85 12.23
C SER A 403 -20.40 -44.54 11.12
N TYR A 404 -19.37 -43.87 10.61
CA TYR A 404 -18.52 -44.42 9.58
C TYR A 404 -17.77 -45.66 10.03
N ARG A 405 -17.22 -45.68 11.25
CA ARG A 405 -16.58 -46.85 11.81
C ARG A 405 -17.51 -48.04 11.86
N LEU A 406 -18.75 -47.86 12.32
CA LEU A 406 -19.76 -48.95 12.34
C LEU A 406 -20.15 -49.41 10.95
N LEU A 407 -20.23 -48.50 9.97
CA LEU A 407 -20.45 -48.86 8.55
C LEU A 407 -19.29 -49.67 7.97
N GLN A 408 -18.07 -49.34 8.35
CA GLN A 408 -16.87 -50.05 7.92
C GLN A 408 -16.85 -51.48 8.49
N GLU A 409 -17.14 -51.64 9.83
CA GLU A 409 -17.25 -52.95 10.45
C GLU A 409 -18.35 -53.81 9.81
N LYS A 410 -19.53 -53.25 9.48
CA LYS A 410 -20.60 -53.93 8.77
C LYS A 410 -20.21 -54.33 7.34
N PHE A 411 -19.48 -53.47 6.63
CA PHE A 411 -19.02 -53.74 5.29
C PHE A 411 -18.02 -54.93 5.27
N ASP A 412 -17.09 -54.95 6.22
CA ASP A 412 -16.10 -56.05 6.33
C ASP A 412 -16.74 -57.42 6.55
N VAL A 413 -17.90 -57.51 7.21
CA VAL A 413 -18.65 -58.73 7.42
C VAL A 413 -19.76 -58.96 6.35
N GLY A 414 -19.90 -58.06 5.39
CA GLY A 414 -20.86 -58.16 4.29
C GLY A 414 -22.31 -57.82 4.66
N LEU A 415 -22.53 -57.08 5.74
CA LEU A 415 -23.86 -56.68 6.25
C LEU A 415 -24.34 -55.31 5.73
N THR A 416 -23.50 -54.58 5.01
CA THR A 416 -23.88 -53.33 4.32
C THR A 416 -23.32 -53.29 2.93
N ASN A 417 -23.91 -52.48 2.06
CA ASN A 417 -23.48 -52.28 0.66
C ASN A 417 -22.44 -51.17 0.55
N ILE A 418 -21.77 -51.13 -0.60
CA ILE A 418 -20.72 -50.17 -0.88
C ILE A 418 -21.21 -48.73 -0.95
N ILE A 419 -22.45 -48.50 -1.38
CA ILE A 419 -23.06 -47.19 -1.51
C ILE A 419 -23.22 -46.53 -0.12
N GLU A 420 -23.66 -47.32 0.86
CA GLU A 420 -23.79 -46.86 2.25
C GLU A 420 -22.43 -46.51 2.89
N LEU A 421 -21.40 -47.37 2.63
CA LEU A 421 -20.04 -47.13 3.08
C LEU A 421 -19.47 -45.82 2.51
N MET A 422 -19.58 -45.63 1.19
CA MET A 422 -19.11 -44.44 0.49
C MET A 422 -19.85 -43.17 0.99
N SER A 423 -21.18 -43.28 1.07
CA SER A 423 -21.99 -42.16 1.62
C SER A 423 -21.61 -41.79 3.06
N GLY A 424 -21.31 -42.76 3.91
CA GLY A 424 -20.84 -42.53 5.27
C GLY A 424 -19.47 -41.85 5.29
N LYS A 425 -18.56 -42.28 4.44
CA LYS A 425 -17.25 -41.63 4.27
C LYS A 425 -17.35 -40.18 3.80
N ASP A 426 -18.19 -39.91 2.80
CA ASP A 426 -18.38 -38.56 2.27
C ASP A 426 -18.99 -37.63 3.31
N ARG A 427 -19.95 -38.12 4.13
CA ARG A 427 -20.48 -37.33 5.25
C ARG A 427 -19.42 -37.01 6.29
N LEU A 428 -18.56 -37.97 6.65
CA LEU A 428 -17.46 -37.73 7.57
C LEU A 428 -16.47 -36.71 7.01
N LEU A 429 -16.06 -36.84 5.75
CA LEU A 429 -15.18 -35.89 5.08
C LEU A 429 -15.78 -34.47 5.11
N GLN A 430 -17.05 -34.34 4.75
CA GLN A 430 -17.75 -33.06 4.76
C GLN A 430 -17.85 -32.47 6.18
N ALA A 431 -18.11 -33.29 7.19
CA ALA A 431 -18.15 -32.85 8.59
C ALA A 431 -16.76 -32.31 9.04
N GLN A 432 -15.68 -33.03 8.70
CA GLN A 432 -14.31 -32.60 9.01
C GLN A 432 -13.94 -31.29 8.30
N GLN A 433 -14.28 -31.13 7.01
CA GLN A 433 -14.08 -29.90 6.28
C GLN A 433 -14.85 -28.73 6.86
N ASN A 434 -16.12 -28.93 7.24
CA ASN A 434 -16.95 -27.91 7.87
C ASN A 434 -16.38 -27.48 9.24
N ARG A 435 -15.85 -28.43 10.04
CA ARG A 435 -15.16 -28.14 11.29
C ARG A 435 -13.94 -27.28 11.07
N LEU A 436 -13.06 -27.64 10.12
CA LEU A 436 -11.86 -26.86 9.82
C LEU A 436 -12.22 -25.46 9.32
N GLN A 437 -13.13 -25.34 8.38
CA GLN A 437 -13.55 -24.07 7.83
C GLN A 437 -14.09 -23.13 8.91
N SER A 438 -15.01 -23.61 9.72
CA SER A 438 -15.60 -22.80 10.80
C SER A 438 -14.57 -22.42 11.87
N LYS A 439 -13.62 -23.32 12.23
CA LYS A 439 -12.50 -23.04 13.12
C LYS A 439 -11.65 -21.88 12.63
N TYR A 440 -11.12 -21.99 11.42
CA TYR A 440 -10.20 -20.99 10.88
C TYR A 440 -10.87 -19.65 10.55
N GLN A 441 -12.13 -19.67 10.13
CA GLN A 441 -12.91 -18.44 9.95
C GLN A 441 -13.18 -17.73 11.28
N THR A 442 -13.43 -18.48 12.36
CA THR A 442 -13.56 -17.89 13.70
C THR A 442 -12.26 -17.24 14.13
N LEU A 443 -11.14 -17.95 14.03
CA LEU A 443 -9.82 -17.43 14.39
C LEU A 443 -9.46 -16.17 13.61
N LEU A 444 -9.70 -16.16 12.31
CA LEU A 444 -9.46 -15.00 11.45
C LEU A 444 -10.28 -13.79 11.92
N ASN A 445 -11.58 -13.96 12.08
CA ASN A 445 -12.46 -12.84 12.43
C ASN A 445 -12.17 -12.32 13.85
N MET A 446 -11.83 -13.20 14.79
CA MET A 446 -11.38 -12.79 16.15
C MET A 446 -10.06 -11.98 16.08
N GLN A 447 -9.12 -12.39 15.22
CA GLN A 447 -7.86 -11.67 15.02
C GLN A 447 -8.11 -10.30 14.39
N LEU A 448 -8.99 -10.22 13.39
CA LEU A 448 -9.38 -8.97 12.77
C LEU A 448 -10.08 -8.02 13.76
N LEU A 449 -11.01 -8.53 14.58
CA LEU A 449 -11.64 -7.71 15.63
C LEU A 449 -10.61 -7.14 16.62
N ARG A 450 -9.62 -7.93 17.05
CA ARG A 450 -8.51 -7.45 17.90
C ARG A 450 -7.67 -6.38 17.19
N PHE A 451 -7.39 -6.59 15.91
CA PHE A 451 -6.66 -5.61 15.09
C PHE A 451 -7.43 -4.28 14.96
N TYR A 452 -8.76 -4.32 14.79
CA TYR A 452 -9.59 -3.12 14.76
C TYR A 452 -9.71 -2.44 16.14
N ALA A 453 -9.61 -3.19 17.22
CA ALA A 453 -9.53 -2.64 18.58
C ALA A 453 -8.14 -2.07 18.94
N GLY A 454 -7.15 -2.14 18.04
CA GLY A 454 -5.79 -1.64 18.30
C GLY A 454 -4.91 -2.58 19.12
N ASN A 455 -5.37 -3.78 19.42
CA ASN A 455 -4.59 -4.81 20.09
C ASN A 455 -3.80 -5.59 19.02
N ARG A 456 -2.51 -5.27 18.90
CA ARG A 456 -1.57 -5.93 17.97
C ARG A 456 -1.05 -7.25 18.52
#